data_c603b7ec557cf7295c8a12812bb5e157
#
_entry.id   c603b7ec557cf7295c8a12812bb5e157
#
_cell.length_a   1.000
_cell.length_b   1.000
_cell.length_c   1.000
_cell.angle_alpha   90.00
_cell.angle_beta   90.00
_cell.angle_gamma   90.00
#
_symmetry.space_group_name_H-M   'P 1'
#
loop_
_entity.id
_entity.type
_entity.pdbx_description
1 polymer ?
#
loop_
_entity_poly.entity_id
_entity_poly.type
_entity_poly.pdbx_seq_one_letter_code
_entity_poly.pdbx_strand_id
1 'polypeptide(L)'
;GRSHRVRFVAINFEPVVGEILEKVDDGQMGVVLKRMMVRAASMVAERYGVQALVTGEALGQVSSQTLTNLRLIDNASDTLILRPLISHDKEHIINIARQIGTEDFARTMPEYCGVISKSPTVKAVKAKIEADEQNFDFDILQRVVQEASNVDIREIAEQTEEEVVEVETVASFSGNDVVLDSRSIDEQE
;
A
#
# COMPACT_ATOMS: atom_id res chain seq x y z
N GLY A 1 -19.69 0.95 -11.17
CA GLY A 1 -19.65 -0.45 -11.58
C GLY A 1 -20.73 -1.24 -10.86
N ARG A 2 -21.35 -2.20 -11.53
CA ARG A 2 -22.40 -3.06 -10.94
C ARG A 2 -21.79 -4.37 -10.46
N SER A 3 -20.84 -4.31 -9.55
CA SER A 3 -20.35 -5.51 -8.88
C SER A 3 -21.30 -5.88 -7.76
N HIS A 4 -21.89 -7.09 -7.79
CA HIS A 4 -22.85 -7.51 -6.79
C HIS A 4 -22.24 -7.95 -5.47
N ARG A 5 -20.95 -8.30 -5.45
CA ARG A 5 -20.20 -8.68 -4.24
C ARG A 5 -18.73 -8.33 -4.40
N VAL A 6 -18.25 -7.41 -3.60
CA VAL A 6 -16.83 -7.07 -3.46
C VAL A 6 -16.44 -7.28 -2.01
N ARG A 7 -15.38 -8.05 -1.79
CA ARG A 7 -14.80 -8.23 -0.47
C ARG A 7 -13.69 -7.21 -0.26
N PHE A 8 -13.71 -6.58 0.87
CA PHE A 8 -12.62 -5.75 1.36
C PHE A 8 -11.84 -6.56 2.39
N VAL A 9 -10.56 -6.79 2.14
CA VAL A 9 -9.66 -7.50 3.04
C VAL A 9 -8.60 -6.51 3.50
N ALA A 10 -8.64 -6.13 4.78
CA ALA A 10 -7.64 -5.24 5.37
C ALA A 10 -6.65 -6.06 6.17
N ILE A 11 -5.36 -5.90 5.85
CA ILE A 11 -4.24 -6.56 6.53
C ILE A 11 -3.45 -5.48 7.26
N ASN A 12 -3.30 -5.59 8.58
CA ASN A 12 -2.38 -4.74 9.32
C ASN A 12 -0.94 -5.11 8.97
N PHE A 13 -0.27 -4.27 8.19
CA PHE A 13 1.08 -4.52 7.69
C PHE A 13 2.17 -3.95 8.60
N GLU A 14 1.82 -3.28 9.69
CA GLU A 14 2.77 -2.67 10.63
C GLU A 14 3.82 -3.67 11.16
N PRO A 15 3.46 -4.91 11.61
CA PRO A 15 4.45 -5.88 12.06
C PRO A 15 5.42 -6.32 10.95
N VAL A 16 4.94 -6.43 9.70
CA VAL A 16 5.77 -6.78 8.53
C VAL A 16 6.75 -5.64 8.20
N VAL A 17 6.27 -4.40 8.26
CA VAL A 17 7.13 -3.21 8.06
C VAL A 17 8.18 -3.13 9.16
N GLY A 18 7.82 -3.39 10.42
CA GLY A 18 8.75 -3.43 11.54
C GLY A 18 9.89 -4.42 11.32
N GLU A 19 9.56 -5.63 10.87
CA GLU A 19 10.54 -6.69 10.56
C GLU A 19 11.46 -6.29 9.38
N ILE A 20 10.91 -5.64 8.34
CA ILE A 20 11.68 -5.12 7.22
C ILE A 20 12.69 -4.06 7.69
N LEU A 21 12.25 -3.12 8.52
CA LEU A 21 13.11 -2.05 9.04
C LEU A 21 14.25 -2.59 9.91
N GLU A 22 14.04 -3.70 10.59
CA GLU A 22 15.04 -4.33 11.45
C GLU A 22 16.04 -5.22 10.69
N LYS A 23 15.56 -5.97 9.66
CA LYS A 23 16.29 -7.10 9.08
C LYS A 23 16.80 -6.87 7.65
N VAL A 24 16.31 -5.86 6.97
CA VAL A 24 16.55 -5.67 5.53
C VAL A 24 17.46 -4.46 5.30
N ASP A 25 18.42 -4.60 4.40
CA ASP A 25 19.26 -3.50 3.93
C ASP A 25 18.41 -2.33 3.40
N ASP A 26 18.72 -1.08 3.79
CA ASP A 26 17.97 0.13 3.42
C ASP A 26 17.66 0.20 1.92
N GLY A 27 18.66 -0.05 1.07
CA GLY A 27 18.47 -0.01 -0.39
C GLY A 27 17.48 -1.05 -0.94
N GLN A 28 17.24 -2.16 -0.22
CA GLN A 28 16.38 -3.26 -0.66
C GLN A 28 14.97 -3.20 -0.06
N MET A 29 14.75 -2.39 1.00
CA MET A 29 13.48 -2.36 1.75
C MET A 29 12.26 -2.18 0.87
N GLY A 30 12.29 -1.26 -0.10
CA GLY A 30 11.16 -1.01 -0.99
C GLY A 30 10.79 -2.21 -1.88
N VAL A 31 11.79 -2.98 -2.33
CA VAL A 31 11.56 -4.20 -3.13
C VAL A 31 11.07 -5.32 -2.23
N VAL A 32 11.66 -5.51 -1.05
CA VAL A 32 11.25 -6.54 -0.09
C VAL A 32 9.82 -6.26 0.41
N LEU A 33 9.46 -5.01 0.72
CA LEU A 33 8.10 -4.64 1.08
C LEU A 33 7.09 -5.07 0.00
N LYS A 34 7.37 -4.74 -1.26
CA LYS A 34 6.51 -5.15 -2.38
C LYS A 34 6.41 -6.68 -2.52
N ARG A 35 7.50 -7.39 -2.29
CA ARG A 35 7.50 -8.86 -2.28
C ARG A 35 6.61 -9.42 -1.17
N MET A 36 6.67 -8.84 0.04
CA MET A 36 5.79 -9.24 1.15
C MET A 36 4.32 -8.92 0.87
N MET A 37 4.03 -7.77 0.24
CA MET A 37 2.68 -7.42 -0.20
C MET A 37 2.14 -8.43 -1.23
N VAL A 38 2.96 -8.83 -2.22
CA VAL A 38 2.57 -9.83 -3.22
C VAL A 38 2.32 -11.20 -2.56
N ARG A 39 3.18 -11.64 -1.62
CA ARG A 39 2.97 -12.90 -0.89
C ARG A 39 1.68 -12.87 -0.07
N ALA A 40 1.45 -11.80 0.68
CA ALA A 40 0.22 -11.64 1.47
C ALA A 40 -1.03 -11.66 0.57
N ALA A 41 -1.00 -10.92 -0.54
CA ALA A 41 -2.10 -10.90 -1.49
C ALA A 41 -2.33 -12.27 -2.14
N SER A 42 -1.26 -13.02 -2.43
CA SER A 42 -1.34 -14.38 -2.98
C SER A 42 -1.96 -15.37 -1.99
N MET A 43 -1.61 -15.28 -0.71
CA MET A 43 -2.23 -16.09 0.36
C MET A 43 -3.73 -15.81 0.48
N VAL A 44 -4.12 -14.53 0.35
CA VAL A 44 -5.54 -14.14 0.32
C VAL A 44 -6.21 -14.65 -0.95
N ALA A 45 -5.56 -14.54 -2.12
CA ALA A 45 -6.07 -15.03 -3.39
C ALA A 45 -6.34 -16.54 -3.34
N GLU A 46 -5.40 -17.32 -2.79
CA GLU A 46 -5.55 -18.77 -2.58
C GLU A 46 -6.75 -19.08 -1.68
N ARG A 47 -6.87 -18.39 -0.53
CA ARG A 47 -8.01 -18.55 0.40
C ARG A 47 -9.37 -18.37 -0.27
N TYR A 48 -9.47 -17.48 -1.24
CA TYR A 48 -10.73 -17.15 -1.94
C TYR A 48 -10.85 -17.76 -3.34
N GLY A 49 -9.90 -18.59 -3.76
CA GLY A 49 -9.88 -19.19 -5.09
C GLY A 49 -9.74 -18.18 -6.23
N VAL A 50 -9.03 -17.07 -5.98
CA VAL A 50 -8.75 -16.02 -6.96
C VAL A 50 -7.50 -16.41 -7.75
N GLN A 51 -7.54 -16.31 -9.09
CA GLN A 51 -6.49 -16.80 -9.97
C GLN A 51 -5.44 -15.76 -10.33
N ALA A 52 -5.72 -14.46 -10.13
CA ALA A 52 -4.82 -13.39 -10.49
C ALA A 52 -4.93 -12.20 -9.54
N LEU A 53 -3.80 -11.49 -9.37
CA LEU A 53 -3.73 -10.20 -8.70
C LEU A 53 -3.74 -9.09 -9.75
N VAL A 54 -4.29 -7.93 -9.40
CA VAL A 54 -4.22 -6.73 -10.24
C VAL A 54 -3.55 -5.63 -9.44
N THR A 55 -2.50 -5.01 -9.99
CA THR A 55 -1.80 -3.89 -9.35
C THR A 55 -1.82 -2.64 -10.23
N GLY A 56 -1.73 -1.46 -9.60
CA GLY A 56 -1.65 -0.17 -10.29
C GLY A 56 -0.22 0.26 -10.65
N GLU A 57 0.74 -0.65 -10.69
CA GLU A 57 2.14 -0.33 -10.98
C GLU A 57 2.32 0.11 -12.44
N ALA A 58 3.13 1.17 -12.62
CA ALA A 58 3.55 1.67 -13.93
C ALA A 58 5.06 1.75 -14.01
N LEU A 59 5.63 1.41 -15.16
CA LEU A 59 7.08 1.30 -15.34
C LEU A 59 7.77 2.65 -15.13
N GLY A 60 8.81 2.67 -14.28
CA GLY A 60 9.67 3.84 -14.11
C GLY A 60 9.09 4.97 -13.24
N GLN A 61 7.93 4.80 -12.63
CA GLN A 61 7.34 5.85 -11.78
C GLN A 61 8.09 6.03 -10.45
N VAL A 62 8.51 4.94 -9.83
CA VAL A 62 9.32 4.94 -8.61
C VAL A 62 10.41 3.87 -8.69
N SER A 63 11.36 3.91 -7.76
CA SER A 63 12.52 3.00 -7.73
C SER A 63 12.16 1.51 -7.77
N SER A 64 11.07 1.09 -7.10
CA SER A 64 10.60 -0.29 -7.11
C SER A 64 9.95 -0.72 -8.44
N GLN A 65 9.61 0.22 -9.32
CA GLN A 65 8.90 -0.04 -10.58
C GLN A 65 9.84 -0.05 -11.81
N THR A 66 11.10 -0.36 -11.65
CA THR A 66 12.00 -0.69 -12.76
C THR A 66 11.77 -2.13 -13.21
N LEU A 67 12.10 -2.46 -14.47
CA LEU A 67 11.98 -3.83 -14.98
C LEU A 67 12.72 -4.85 -14.11
N THR A 68 13.94 -4.49 -13.65
CA THR A 68 14.73 -5.34 -12.77
C THR A 68 14.02 -5.62 -11.46
N ASN A 69 13.48 -4.58 -10.82
CA ASN A 69 12.84 -4.70 -9.53
C ASN A 69 11.48 -5.38 -9.64
N LEU A 70 10.67 -5.05 -10.65
CA LEU A 70 9.39 -5.74 -10.91
C LEU A 70 9.59 -7.24 -11.13
N ARG A 71 10.60 -7.64 -11.88
CA ARG A 71 10.92 -9.06 -12.05
C ARG A 71 11.25 -9.75 -10.72
N LEU A 72 11.98 -9.08 -9.82
CA LEU A 72 12.28 -9.64 -8.49
C LEU A 72 11.03 -9.67 -7.60
N ILE A 73 10.14 -8.70 -7.73
CA ILE A 73 8.86 -8.67 -7.03
C ILE A 73 7.98 -9.83 -7.50
N ASP A 74 7.88 -10.06 -8.81
CA ASP A 74 7.09 -11.15 -9.38
C ASP A 74 7.58 -12.53 -8.91
N ASN A 75 8.88 -12.70 -8.73
CA ASN A 75 9.45 -13.96 -8.22
C ASN A 75 9.06 -14.27 -6.75
N ALA A 76 8.30 -13.41 -6.09
CA ALA A 76 7.82 -13.65 -4.73
C ALA A 76 6.63 -14.60 -4.66
N SER A 77 5.92 -14.82 -5.77
CA SER A 77 4.74 -15.68 -5.84
C SER A 77 4.55 -16.24 -7.25
N ASP A 78 3.89 -17.39 -7.36
CA ASP A 78 3.46 -17.99 -8.62
C ASP A 78 2.09 -17.47 -9.08
N THR A 79 1.42 -16.61 -8.29
CA THR A 79 0.14 -16.02 -8.67
C THR A 79 0.34 -15.03 -9.82
N LEU A 80 -0.48 -15.15 -10.85
CA LEU A 80 -0.44 -14.23 -12.00
C LEU A 80 -0.70 -12.79 -11.56
N ILE A 81 0.21 -11.86 -11.90
CA ILE A 81 0.06 -10.44 -11.61
C ILE A 81 -0.23 -9.67 -12.89
N LEU A 82 -1.41 -9.07 -12.98
CA LEU A 82 -1.82 -8.21 -14.08
C LEU A 82 -1.55 -6.75 -13.75
N ARG A 83 -0.91 -6.04 -14.66
CA ARG A 83 -0.55 -4.62 -14.53
C ARG A 83 -1.13 -3.81 -15.69
N PRO A 84 -2.42 -3.46 -15.64
CA PRO A 84 -3.08 -2.77 -16.76
C PRO A 84 -2.48 -1.39 -17.07
N LEU A 85 -1.78 -0.79 -16.11
CA LEU A 85 -1.17 0.54 -16.24
C LEU A 85 0.32 0.51 -16.55
N ILE A 86 0.93 -0.66 -16.77
CA ILE A 86 2.40 -0.84 -16.82
C ILE A 86 3.10 0.07 -17.85
N SER A 87 2.46 0.34 -18.98
CA SER A 87 3.01 1.15 -20.08
C SER A 87 2.49 2.59 -20.11
N HIS A 88 1.68 2.99 -19.13
CA HIS A 88 1.11 4.33 -19.08
C HIS A 88 2.04 5.30 -18.35
N ASP A 89 2.12 6.52 -18.84
CA ASP A 89 2.75 7.63 -18.11
C ASP A 89 1.82 8.18 -17.00
N LYS A 90 2.40 9.00 -16.12
CA LYS A 90 1.68 9.54 -14.96
C LYS A 90 0.48 10.40 -15.37
N GLU A 91 0.62 11.20 -16.41
CA GLU A 91 -0.46 12.08 -16.88
C GLU A 91 -1.65 11.28 -17.41
N HIS A 92 -1.36 10.21 -18.16
CA HIS A 92 -2.41 9.33 -18.67
C HIS A 92 -3.16 8.63 -17.54
N ILE A 93 -2.43 8.15 -16.52
CA ILE A 93 -3.03 7.52 -15.33
C ILE A 93 -3.92 8.51 -14.57
N ILE A 94 -3.46 9.75 -14.37
CA ILE A 94 -4.25 10.81 -13.73
C ILE A 94 -5.52 11.12 -14.55
N ASN A 95 -5.42 11.18 -15.88
CA ASN A 95 -6.57 11.40 -16.74
C ASN A 95 -7.59 10.27 -16.65
N ILE A 96 -7.15 9.01 -16.56
CA ILE A 96 -8.04 7.86 -16.31
C ILE A 96 -8.72 8.02 -14.95
N ALA A 97 -7.96 8.33 -13.89
CA ALA A 97 -8.50 8.52 -12.54
C ALA A 97 -9.57 9.63 -12.51
N ARG A 98 -9.33 10.72 -13.22
CA ARG A 98 -10.30 11.83 -13.37
C ARG A 98 -11.57 11.38 -14.09
N GLN A 99 -11.44 10.63 -15.18
CA GLN A 99 -12.58 10.12 -15.95
C GLN A 99 -13.46 9.15 -15.15
N ILE A 100 -12.88 8.35 -14.28
CA ILE A 100 -13.61 7.40 -13.43
C ILE A 100 -13.98 7.97 -12.05
N GLY A 101 -13.63 9.23 -11.76
CA GLY A 101 -14.00 9.94 -10.54
C GLY A 101 -13.22 9.52 -9.28
N THR A 102 -11.98 9.02 -9.43
CA THR A 102 -11.15 8.59 -8.30
C THR A 102 -9.94 9.48 -8.04
N GLU A 103 -9.72 10.54 -8.84
CA GLU A 103 -8.56 11.42 -8.72
C GLU A 103 -8.50 12.11 -7.35
N ASP A 104 -9.60 12.68 -6.89
CA ASP A 104 -9.66 13.42 -5.62
C ASP A 104 -9.36 12.51 -4.42
N PHE A 105 -9.87 11.28 -4.42
CA PHE A 105 -9.54 10.29 -3.39
C PHE A 105 -8.06 9.93 -3.41
N ALA A 106 -7.50 9.67 -4.60
CA ALA A 106 -6.09 9.31 -4.74
C ALA A 106 -5.15 10.44 -4.30
N ARG A 107 -5.51 11.70 -4.57
CA ARG A 107 -4.70 12.87 -4.23
C ARG A 107 -4.59 13.10 -2.72
N THR A 108 -5.62 12.75 -1.96
CA THR A 108 -5.64 12.91 -0.49
C THR A 108 -5.01 11.74 0.26
N MET A 109 -4.70 10.64 -0.41
CA MET A 109 -4.07 9.48 0.22
C MET A 109 -2.57 9.73 0.43
N PRO A 110 -2.05 9.55 1.66
CA PRO A 110 -0.62 9.69 1.92
C PRO A 110 0.20 8.57 1.25
N GLU A 111 1.39 8.93 0.76
CA GLU A 111 2.33 7.98 0.15
C GLU A 111 3.22 7.32 1.22
N TYR A 112 2.94 6.08 1.58
CA TYR A 112 3.73 5.34 2.56
C TYR A 112 4.94 4.61 1.96
N CYS A 113 4.87 4.19 0.69
CA CYS A 113 5.92 3.37 0.07
C CYS A 113 7.25 4.11 -0.16
N GLY A 114 7.23 5.43 -0.28
CA GLY A 114 8.44 6.25 -0.47
C GLY A 114 9.24 6.51 0.82
N VAL A 115 8.66 6.21 1.98
CA VAL A 115 9.22 6.57 3.28
C VAL A 115 10.07 5.44 3.89
N ILE A 116 9.89 4.20 3.44
CA ILE A 116 10.53 3.03 4.06
C ILE A 116 12.05 2.97 3.85
N SER A 117 12.59 3.58 2.82
CA SER A 117 14.02 3.57 2.48
C SER A 117 14.53 4.98 2.21
N LYS A 118 15.72 5.29 2.75
CA LYS A 118 16.41 6.58 2.51
C LYS A 118 17.13 6.60 1.15
N SER A 119 17.58 5.44 0.68
CA SER A 119 18.36 5.30 -0.56
C SER A 119 17.89 4.09 -1.37
N PRO A 120 16.64 4.12 -1.89
CA PRO A 120 16.07 2.96 -2.56
C PRO A 120 16.80 2.63 -3.85
N THR A 121 17.12 1.35 -4.06
CA THR A 121 17.80 0.89 -5.28
C THR A 121 16.84 0.82 -6.48
N VAL A 122 17.31 1.27 -7.63
CA VAL A 122 16.62 1.08 -8.93
C VAL A 122 17.02 -0.25 -9.60
N LYS A 123 18.02 -0.94 -9.06
CA LYS A 123 18.55 -2.20 -9.60
C LYS A 123 18.91 -3.14 -8.45
N ALA A 124 17.89 -3.73 -7.86
CA ALA A 124 18.07 -4.72 -6.80
C ALA A 124 18.80 -5.98 -7.34
N VAL A 125 19.56 -6.61 -6.47
CA VAL A 125 20.30 -7.83 -6.76
C VAL A 125 19.61 -9.01 -6.08
N LYS A 126 19.25 -10.03 -6.87
CA LYS A 126 18.50 -11.19 -6.38
C LYS A 126 19.16 -11.83 -5.15
N ALA A 127 20.47 -12.06 -5.18
CA ALA A 127 21.20 -12.68 -4.07
C ALA A 127 21.14 -11.85 -2.77
N LYS A 128 21.09 -10.51 -2.86
CA LYS A 128 20.92 -9.66 -1.68
C LYS A 128 19.51 -9.76 -1.11
N ILE A 129 18.49 -9.69 -1.98
CA ILE A 129 17.09 -9.88 -1.57
C ILE A 129 16.91 -11.23 -0.88
N GLU A 130 17.47 -12.31 -1.45
CA GLU A 130 17.38 -13.66 -0.88
C GLU A 130 18.11 -13.76 0.46
N ALA A 131 19.25 -13.09 0.62
CA ALA A 131 19.99 -13.06 1.88
C ALA A 131 19.21 -12.29 2.97
N ASP A 132 18.63 -11.14 2.64
CA ASP A 132 17.78 -10.36 3.56
C ASP A 132 16.54 -11.19 3.97
N GLU A 133 15.88 -11.86 3.02
CA GLU A 133 14.72 -12.69 3.27
C GLU A 133 15.02 -13.95 4.11
N GLN A 134 16.27 -14.45 4.13
CA GLN A 134 16.66 -15.55 5.02
C GLN A 134 16.59 -15.16 6.50
N ASN A 135 16.76 -13.89 6.81
CA ASN A 135 16.67 -13.36 8.17
C ASN A 135 15.26 -12.91 8.55
N PHE A 136 14.34 -12.87 7.58
CA PHE A 136 12.97 -12.41 7.77
C PHE A 136 12.11 -13.50 8.43
N ASP A 137 11.35 -13.13 9.45
CA ASP A 137 10.38 -14.02 10.10
C ASP A 137 9.07 -14.09 9.31
N PHE A 138 8.92 -15.11 8.48
CA PHE A 138 7.72 -15.33 7.67
C PHE A 138 6.46 -15.70 8.47
N ASP A 139 6.60 -16.10 9.73
CA ASP A 139 5.44 -16.39 10.59
C ASP A 139 4.66 -15.10 10.88
N ILE A 140 5.36 -13.95 10.92
CA ILE A 140 4.72 -12.62 11.02
C ILE A 140 3.77 -12.41 9.84
N LEU A 141 4.23 -12.69 8.62
CA LEU A 141 3.41 -12.52 7.41
C LEU A 141 2.17 -13.43 7.43
N GLN A 142 2.34 -14.69 7.82
CA GLN A 142 1.23 -15.63 7.93
C GLN A 142 0.20 -15.15 8.96
N ARG A 143 0.67 -14.68 10.12
CA ARG A 143 -0.18 -14.20 11.20
C ARG A 143 -1.02 -13.01 10.76
N VAL A 144 -0.42 -11.95 10.19
CA VAL A 144 -1.17 -10.76 9.76
C VAL A 144 -2.20 -11.07 8.67
N VAL A 145 -1.94 -12.06 7.81
CA VAL A 145 -2.91 -12.52 6.80
C VAL A 145 -4.04 -13.33 7.45
N GLN A 146 -3.76 -14.11 8.50
CA GLN A 146 -4.80 -14.85 9.24
C GLN A 146 -5.71 -13.91 10.03
N GLU A 147 -5.15 -12.86 10.62
CA GLU A 147 -5.84 -11.83 11.40
C GLU A 147 -6.55 -10.78 10.54
N ALA A 148 -6.37 -10.82 9.22
CA ALA A 148 -6.95 -9.86 8.30
C ALA A 148 -8.48 -9.78 8.44
N SER A 149 -9.00 -8.57 8.55
CA SER A 149 -10.44 -8.33 8.50
C SER A 149 -10.98 -8.58 7.09
N ASN A 150 -12.19 -9.10 7.01
CA ASN A 150 -12.84 -9.41 5.75
C ASN A 150 -14.31 -9.03 5.83
N VAL A 151 -14.69 -7.98 5.14
CA VAL A 151 -16.04 -7.41 5.14
C VAL A 151 -16.56 -7.21 3.71
N ASP A 152 -17.87 -7.21 3.54
CA ASP A 152 -18.49 -6.75 2.30
C ASP A 152 -18.30 -5.22 2.20
N ILE A 153 -17.89 -4.73 1.03
CA ILE A 153 -17.61 -3.29 0.83
C ILE A 153 -18.83 -2.40 1.16
N ARG A 154 -20.03 -2.95 1.10
CA ARG A 154 -21.26 -2.23 1.46
C ARG A 154 -21.38 -1.98 2.95
N GLU A 155 -20.93 -2.92 3.78
CA GLU A 155 -20.91 -2.78 5.24
C GLU A 155 -19.91 -1.70 5.69
N ILE A 156 -18.81 -1.52 4.94
CA ILE A 156 -17.83 -0.44 5.21
C ILE A 156 -18.47 0.92 4.95
N ALA A 157 -19.19 1.07 3.84
CA ALA A 157 -19.86 2.33 3.51
C ALA A 157 -20.87 2.73 4.58
N GLU A 158 -21.66 1.77 5.11
CA GLU A 158 -22.59 1.98 6.19
C GLU A 158 -21.88 2.39 7.51
N GLN A 159 -20.78 1.71 7.87
CA GLN A 159 -19.98 2.04 9.07
C GLN A 159 -19.32 3.41 8.98
N THR A 160 -18.86 3.81 7.79
CA THR A 160 -18.21 5.12 7.59
C THR A 160 -19.23 6.27 7.69
N GLU A 161 -20.49 6.05 7.33
CA GLU A 161 -21.55 7.03 7.50
C GLU A 161 -21.94 7.20 9.00
N GLU A 162 -21.79 6.15 9.82
CA GLU A 162 -22.04 6.19 11.27
C GLU A 162 -20.87 6.79 12.07
N GLU A 163 -19.64 6.73 11.55
CA GLU A 163 -18.42 7.28 12.17
C GLU A 163 -18.13 8.74 11.79
N VAL A 164 -19.07 9.50 11.32
CA VAL A 164 -18.91 10.96 11.23
C VAL A 164 -18.83 11.52 12.66
N VAL A 165 -17.59 11.57 13.18
CA VAL A 165 -17.29 12.25 14.43
C VAL A 165 -17.69 13.71 14.26
N GLU A 166 -18.76 14.15 14.91
CA GLU A 166 -19.05 15.56 15.07
C GLU A 166 -17.86 16.20 15.80
N VAL A 167 -16.98 16.85 15.03
CA VAL A 167 -15.89 17.64 15.62
C VAL A 167 -16.54 18.85 16.24
N GLU A 168 -16.54 18.90 17.58
CA GLU A 168 -16.99 20.07 18.33
C GLU A 168 -16.08 21.26 17.95
N THR A 169 -16.66 22.21 17.21
CA THR A 169 -15.95 23.44 16.88
C THR A 169 -16.05 24.42 18.05
N VAL A 170 -14.93 24.77 18.63
CA VAL A 170 -14.84 25.79 19.70
C VAL A 170 -14.56 27.16 19.09
N ALA A 171 -15.27 28.18 19.56
CA ALA A 171 -15.11 29.56 19.07
C ALA A 171 -13.91 30.29 19.74
N SER A 172 -13.33 29.74 20.82
CA SER A 172 -12.19 30.33 21.53
C SER A 172 -11.41 29.25 22.28
N PHE A 173 -10.09 29.50 22.45
CA PHE A 173 -9.19 28.61 23.17
C PHE A 173 -8.94 29.14 24.59
N SER A 174 -8.77 28.27 25.55
CA SER A 174 -8.28 28.60 26.90
C SER A 174 -6.75 28.54 26.94
N GLY A 175 -6.11 29.17 27.91
CA GLY A 175 -4.64 29.19 28.04
C GLY A 175 -4.01 27.80 28.28
N ASN A 176 -4.80 26.76 28.49
CA ASN A 176 -4.36 25.37 28.71
C ASN A 176 -4.58 24.46 27.52
N ASP A 177 -5.15 24.95 26.43
CA ASP A 177 -5.42 24.14 25.22
C ASP A 177 -4.17 24.05 24.35
N VAL A 178 -3.90 22.88 23.81
CA VAL A 178 -2.85 22.67 22.81
C VAL A 178 -3.49 22.78 21.44
N VAL A 179 -3.12 23.82 20.70
CA VAL A 179 -3.61 24.04 19.33
C VAL A 179 -2.63 23.40 18.35
N LEU A 180 -3.10 22.43 17.57
CA LEU A 180 -2.35 21.83 16.46
C LEU A 180 -2.93 22.36 15.15
N ASP A 181 -2.14 23.13 14.42
CA ASP A 181 -2.49 23.54 13.05
C ASP A 181 -1.98 22.49 12.09
N SER A 182 -2.91 21.75 11.46
CA SER A 182 -2.61 20.68 10.52
C SER A 182 -2.54 21.14 9.05
N ARG A 183 -2.71 22.46 8.79
CA ARG A 183 -2.58 23.03 7.46
C ARG A 183 -1.13 23.02 7.00
N SER A 184 -0.91 23.04 5.69
CA SER A 184 0.42 23.23 5.12
C SER A 184 0.99 24.61 5.51
N ILE A 185 2.33 24.73 5.49
CA ILE A 185 3.02 26.00 5.85
C ILE A 185 2.53 27.18 5.01
N ASP A 186 2.19 26.92 3.73
CA ASP A 186 1.68 27.94 2.79
C ASP A 186 0.24 28.37 3.09
N GLU A 187 -0.51 27.66 3.91
CA GLU A 187 -1.89 27.93 4.31
C GLU A 187 -2.01 28.54 5.73
N GLN A 188 -0.88 28.68 6.44
CA GLN A 188 -0.85 29.21 7.81
C GLN A 188 -0.67 30.73 7.90
N GLU A 189 -0.49 31.43 6.75
CA GLU A 189 -0.53 32.88 6.63
C GLU A 189 -1.98 33.32 6.32
#